data_43bc8c773b2c525d241a6ad998186555
#
_entry.id   43bc8c773b2c525d241a6ad998186555
#
_cell.length_a   1.000
_cell.length_b   1.000
_cell.length_c   1.000
_cell.angle_alpha   90.00
_cell.angle_beta   90.00
_cell.angle_gamma   90.00
#
_symmetry.space_group_name_H-M   'P 1'
#
loop_
_entity.id
_entity.type
_entity.pdbx_description
1 polymer ?
#
loop_
_entity_poly.entity_id
_entity_poly.type
_entity_poly.pdbx_seq_one_letter_code
_entity_poly.pdbx_strand_id
1 'polypeptide(L)'
;MDLTLYTDREIVAAIMRRDTAVTKEYLYRKCRPLFESCFNRYYTDCESPIELINEIYLYIMLPSSKTGRSKISTFKYKCTFTCWLKTIAENYCKQLFKQRKSSPLNKNNHVPFDRKVVEDESLGIDLHSLNMADLNKLFARMNNEDYVSLIKLHYLDGLDNKKTADLLGVTMANYYNMHLRAKEQFKTELRKEGLI
;
A
#
# COMPACT_ATOMS: atom_id res chain seq x y z
N MET A 1 -5.59 -20.40 -19.48
CA MET A 1 -6.71 -19.75 -20.22
C MET A 1 -6.22 -18.38 -20.64
N ASP A 2 -6.38 -18.00 -21.89
CA ASP A 2 -5.97 -16.66 -22.35
C ASP A 2 -7.17 -15.70 -22.25
N LEU A 3 -7.03 -14.66 -21.39
CA LEU A 3 -8.06 -13.64 -21.20
C LEU A 3 -7.81 -12.39 -22.04
N THR A 4 -6.86 -12.39 -22.95
CA THR A 4 -6.53 -11.21 -23.78
C THR A 4 -7.67 -10.78 -24.69
N LEU A 5 -8.54 -11.71 -25.07
CA LEU A 5 -9.71 -11.48 -25.91
C LEU A 5 -10.98 -11.10 -25.13
N TYR A 6 -10.93 -11.17 -23.80
CA TYR A 6 -12.09 -10.84 -22.97
C TYR A 6 -12.15 -9.34 -22.67
N THR A 7 -13.31 -8.77 -22.88
CA THR A 7 -13.62 -7.41 -22.42
C THR A 7 -13.84 -7.38 -20.89
N ASP A 8 -13.70 -6.23 -20.26
CA ASP A 8 -14.01 -6.07 -18.85
C ASP A 8 -15.45 -6.48 -18.51
N ARG A 9 -16.40 -6.29 -19.43
CA ARG A 9 -17.80 -6.72 -19.25
C ARG A 9 -17.95 -8.23 -19.18
N GLU A 10 -17.26 -8.96 -20.04
CA GLU A 10 -17.28 -10.42 -20.05
C GLU A 10 -16.60 -10.99 -18.81
N ILE A 11 -15.46 -10.41 -18.40
CA ILE A 11 -14.76 -10.80 -17.18
C ILE A 11 -15.64 -10.58 -15.94
N VAL A 12 -16.23 -9.40 -15.79
CA VAL A 12 -17.12 -9.08 -14.67
C VAL A 12 -18.34 -9.99 -14.66
N ALA A 13 -18.97 -10.21 -15.82
CA ALA A 13 -20.10 -11.12 -15.94
C ALA A 13 -19.75 -12.56 -15.57
N ALA A 14 -18.58 -13.06 -15.98
CA ALA A 14 -18.08 -14.39 -15.64
C ALA A 14 -17.82 -14.51 -14.13
N ILE A 15 -17.15 -13.53 -13.52
CA ILE A 15 -16.89 -13.50 -12.07
C ILE A 15 -18.24 -13.48 -11.29
N MET A 16 -19.21 -12.69 -11.73
CA MET A 16 -20.54 -12.63 -11.10
C MET A 16 -21.28 -13.97 -11.19
N ARG A 17 -21.12 -14.71 -12.27
CA ARG A 17 -21.64 -16.08 -12.42
C ARG A 17 -20.82 -17.15 -11.68
N ARG A 18 -19.76 -16.73 -10.96
CA ARG A 18 -18.84 -17.61 -10.23
C ARG A 18 -18.08 -18.58 -11.16
N ASP A 19 -17.76 -18.14 -12.36
CA ASP A 19 -16.90 -18.90 -13.26
C ASP A 19 -15.50 -19.02 -12.63
N THR A 20 -15.19 -20.23 -12.17
CA THR A 20 -13.95 -20.50 -11.41
C THR A 20 -12.71 -20.33 -12.30
N ALA A 21 -12.78 -20.70 -13.58
CA ALA A 21 -11.64 -20.63 -14.49
C ALA A 21 -11.28 -19.16 -14.77
N VAL A 22 -12.26 -18.34 -15.13
CA VAL A 22 -12.06 -16.91 -15.38
C VAL A 22 -11.66 -16.18 -14.10
N THR A 23 -12.31 -16.47 -12.96
CA THR A 23 -12.00 -15.86 -11.67
C THR A 23 -10.55 -16.15 -11.26
N LYS A 24 -10.11 -17.41 -11.33
CA LYS A 24 -8.76 -17.84 -11.00
C LYS A 24 -7.72 -17.17 -11.92
N GLU A 25 -7.95 -17.19 -13.22
CA GLU A 25 -7.03 -16.59 -14.17
C GLU A 25 -6.92 -15.07 -13.98
N TYR A 26 -8.05 -14.39 -13.78
CA TYR A 26 -8.06 -12.92 -13.68
C TYR A 26 -7.54 -12.42 -12.34
N LEU A 27 -8.11 -12.89 -11.21
CA LEU A 27 -7.75 -12.37 -9.88
C LEU A 27 -6.41 -12.90 -9.38
N TYR A 28 -6.16 -14.22 -9.52
CA TYR A 28 -5.00 -14.88 -8.90
C TYR A 28 -3.76 -14.92 -9.80
N ARG A 29 -3.91 -14.68 -11.11
CA ARG A 29 -2.75 -14.61 -12.02
C ARG A 29 -2.56 -13.21 -12.58
N LYS A 30 -3.53 -12.67 -13.34
CA LYS A 30 -3.40 -11.37 -14.00
C LYS A 30 -3.32 -10.21 -12.99
N CYS A 31 -4.18 -10.20 -11.96
CA CYS A 31 -4.22 -9.14 -10.95
C CYS A 31 -3.32 -9.40 -9.73
N ARG A 32 -2.62 -10.52 -9.67
CA ARG A 32 -1.75 -10.89 -8.55
C ARG A 32 -0.74 -9.79 -8.19
N PRO A 33 0.02 -9.19 -9.12
CA PRO A 33 0.99 -8.13 -8.77
C PRO A 33 0.34 -6.91 -8.12
N LEU A 34 -0.91 -6.59 -8.50
CA LEU A 34 -1.69 -5.53 -7.88
C LEU A 34 -1.96 -5.84 -6.39
N PHE A 35 -2.42 -7.06 -6.10
CA PHE A 35 -2.74 -7.47 -4.73
C PHE A 35 -1.48 -7.64 -3.87
N GLU A 36 -0.38 -8.13 -4.43
CA GLU A 36 0.93 -8.16 -3.78
C GLU A 36 1.39 -6.75 -3.42
N SER A 37 1.24 -5.79 -4.31
CA SER A 37 1.54 -4.38 -4.02
C SER A 37 0.64 -3.81 -2.91
N CYS A 38 -0.66 -4.14 -2.90
CA CYS A 38 -1.56 -3.73 -1.83
C CYS A 38 -1.19 -4.38 -0.49
N PHE A 39 -0.90 -5.69 -0.51
CA PHE A 39 -0.51 -6.46 0.65
C PHE A 39 0.77 -5.93 1.32
N ASN A 40 1.75 -5.53 0.50
CA ASN A 40 3.01 -4.98 0.99
C ASN A 40 2.91 -3.51 1.45
N ARG A 41 1.95 -2.75 0.90
CA ARG A 41 1.82 -1.30 1.15
C ARG A 41 0.83 -0.96 2.26
N TYR A 42 -0.21 -1.74 2.45
CA TYR A 42 -1.30 -1.45 3.38
C TYR A 42 -1.36 -2.49 4.49
N TYR A 43 -1.86 -2.03 5.65
CA TYR A 43 -2.20 -2.96 6.71
C TYR A 43 -3.30 -3.93 6.25
N THR A 44 -3.12 -5.20 6.53
CA THR A 44 -4.11 -6.27 6.36
C THR A 44 -3.93 -7.32 7.45
N ASP A 45 -5.01 -7.98 7.86
CA ASP A 45 -4.96 -9.11 8.80
C ASP A 45 -4.58 -10.43 8.11
N CYS A 46 -4.44 -10.41 6.77
CA CYS A 46 -4.07 -11.58 5.97
C CYS A 46 -2.61 -12.00 6.19
N GLU A 47 -2.36 -13.29 6.17
CA GLU A 47 -1.02 -13.87 6.27
C GLU A 47 -0.29 -13.94 4.91
N SER A 48 -1.04 -13.83 3.81
CA SER A 48 -0.49 -13.93 2.44
C SER A 48 -1.26 -13.06 1.44
N PRO A 49 -0.64 -12.71 0.29
CA PRO A 49 -1.34 -12.04 -0.81
C PRO A 49 -2.52 -12.85 -1.36
N ILE A 50 -2.43 -14.18 -1.32
CA ILE A 50 -3.52 -15.07 -1.77
C ILE A 50 -4.73 -14.93 -0.85
N GLU A 51 -4.51 -14.85 0.45
CA GLU A 51 -5.57 -14.62 1.42
C GLU A 51 -6.24 -13.26 1.21
N LEU A 52 -5.45 -12.21 0.96
CA LEU A 52 -6.00 -10.90 0.59
C LEU A 52 -6.86 -10.97 -0.67
N ILE A 53 -6.45 -11.74 -1.69
CA ILE A 53 -7.27 -11.95 -2.90
C ILE A 53 -8.61 -12.62 -2.54
N ASN A 54 -8.61 -13.64 -1.68
CA ASN A 54 -9.81 -14.31 -1.21
C ASN A 54 -10.75 -13.32 -0.48
N GLU A 55 -10.20 -12.54 0.44
CA GLU A 55 -10.93 -11.50 1.17
C GLU A 55 -11.57 -10.47 0.22
N ILE A 56 -10.80 -9.95 -0.72
CA ILE A 56 -11.29 -9.00 -1.72
C ILE A 56 -12.34 -9.63 -2.62
N TYR A 57 -12.16 -10.90 -3.04
CA TYR A 57 -13.17 -11.62 -3.82
C TYR A 57 -14.49 -11.70 -3.05
N LEU A 58 -14.46 -12.13 -1.78
CA LEU A 58 -15.65 -12.17 -0.94
C LEU A 58 -16.27 -10.78 -0.77
N TYR A 59 -15.45 -9.77 -0.51
CA TYR A 59 -15.89 -8.38 -0.32
C TYR A 59 -16.62 -7.79 -1.53
N ILE A 60 -16.17 -8.13 -2.76
CA ILE A 60 -16.85 -7.64 -3.97
C ILE A 60 -18.07 -8.47 -4.35
N MET A 61 -18.10 -9.75 -3.98
CA MET A 61 -19.18 -10.70 -4.35
C MET A 61 -20.34 -10.71 -3.36
N LEU A 62 -20.07 -10.51 -2.07
CA LEU A 62 -21.11 -10.55 -1.06
C LEU A 62 -22.04 -9.33 -1.16
N PRO A 63 -23.36 -9.52 -1.02
CA PRO A 63 -24.29 -8.42 -0.99
C PRO A 63 -24.09 -7.54 0.26
N SER A 64 -24.07 -6.24 0.06
CA SER A 64 -24.05 -5.28 1.17
C SER A 64 -25.35 -5.38 1.99
N SER A 65 -25.22 -5.41 3.31
CA SER A 65 -26.38 -5.39 4.23
C SER A 65 -27.28 -4.16 4.04
N LYS A 66 -26.71 -3.04 3.57
CA LYS A 66 -27.45 -1.79 3.36
C LYS A 66 -28.22 -1.73 2.05
N THR A 67 -27.69 -2.33 0.98
CA THR A 67 -28.23 -2.16 -0.38
C THR A 67 -28.70 -3.46 -1.01
N GLY A 68 -28.40 -4.61 -0.41
CA GLY A 68 -28.68 -5.94 -0.98
C GLY A 68 -27.90 -6.25 -2.25
N ARG A 69 -27.03 -5.35 -2.71
CA ARG A 69 -26.26 -5.50 -3.94
C ARG A 69 -24.78 -5.78 -3.65
N SER A 70 -24.18 -6.63 -4.47
CA SER A 70 -22.73 -6.86 -4.44
C SER A 70 -21.96 -5.65 -4.97
N LYS A 71 -20.74 -5.43 -4.48
CA LYS A 71 -19.93 -4.30 -4.96
C LYS A 71 -19.59 -4.42 -6.44
N ILE A 72 -19.29 -5.61 -6.92
CA ILE A 72 -18.99 -5.85 -8.34
C ILE A 72 -20.14 -5.44 -9.25
N SER A 73 -21.40 -5.60 -8.81
CA SER A 73 -22.58 -5.17 -9.59
C SER A 73 -22.70 -3.64 -9.71
N THR A 74 -21.96 -2.88 -8.90
CA THR A 74 -21.96 -1.41 -8.94
C THR A 74 -20.86 -0.83 -9.85
N PHE A 75 -20.05 -1.69 -10.46
CA PHE A 75 -19.00 -1.25 -11.39
C PHE A 75 -19.61 -0.62 -12.66
N LYS A 76 -19.25 0.63 -12.90
CA LYS A 76 -19.89 1.45 -13.97
C LYS A 76 -19.10 1.49 -15.29
N TYR A 77 -18.04 0.72 -15.42
CA TYR A 77 -17.16 0.68 -16.61
C TYR A 77 -16.60 2.05 -17.05
N LYS A 78 -16.38 2.96 -16.10
CA LYS A 78 -15.75 4.27 -16.35
C LYS A 78 -14.21 4.21 -16.35
N CYS A 79 -13.65 3.10 -15.91
CA CYS A 79 -12.23 2.76 -15.93
C CYS A 79 -12.09 1.25 -16.17
N THR A 80 -10.86 0.76 -16.34
CA THR A 80 -10.63 -0.69 -16.45
C THR A 80 -11.01 -1.40 -15.15
N PHE A 81 -11.44 -2.65 -15.25
CA PHE A 81 -11.79 -3.44 -14.07
C PHE A 81 -10.60 -3.65 -13.13
N THR A 82 -9.38 -3.77 -13.66
CA THR A 82 -8.15 -3.80 -12.87
C THR A 82 -7.96 -2.52 -12.03
N CYS A 83 -8.20 -1.35 -12.63
CA CYS A 83 -8.07 -0.06 -11.93
C CYS A 83 -9.12 0.08 -10.82
N TRP A 84 -10.35 -0.35 -11.09
CA TRP A 84 -11.41 -0.39 -10.09
C TRP A 84 -11.08 -1.36 -8.94
N LEU A 85 -10.57 -2.56 -9.24
CA LEU A 85 -10.12 -3.53 -8.23
C LEU A 85 -9.03 -2.97 -7.34
N LYS A 86 -8.06 -2.24 -7.92
CA LYS A 86 -7.02 -1.56 -7.15
C LYS A 86 -7.63 -0.62 -6.11
N THR A 87 -8.53 0.25 -6.55
CA THR A 87 -9.20 1.21 -5.65
C THR A 87 -10.01 0.50 -4.55
N ILE A 88 -10.69 -0.61 -4.90
CA ILE A 88 -11.44 -1.40 -3.92
C ILE A 88 -10.50 -2.05 -2.89
N ALA A 89 -9.40 -2.66 -3.34
CA ALA A 89 -8.43 -3.31 -2.45
C ALA A 89 -7.78 -2.30 -1.48
N GLU A 90 -7.34 -1.16 -2.00
CA GLU A 90 -6.77 -0.09 -1.18
C GLU A 90 -7.77 0.43 -0.12
N ASN A 91 -9.02 0.67 -0.52
CA ASN A 91 -10.05 1.12 0.40
C ASN A 91 -10.44 0.06 1.42
N TYR A 92 -10.45 -1.22 1.05
CA TYR A 92 -10.67 -2.34 1.95
C TYR A 92 -9.58 -2.39 3.04
N CYS A 93 -8.31 -2.36 2.66
CA CYS A 93 -7.20 -2.33 3.62
C CYS A 93 -7.25 -1.11 4.55
N LYS A 94 -7.58 0.08 4.00
CA LYS A 94 -7.77 1.29 4.82
C LYS A 94 -8.93 1.17 5.82
N GLN A 95 -10.01 0.48 5.45
CA GLN A 95 -11.15 0.21 6.36
C GLN A 95 -10.76 -0.77 7.45
N LEU A 96 -10.06 -1.87 7.13
CA LEU A 96 -9.54 -2.81 8.13
C LEU A 96 -8.67 -2.10 9.17
N PHE A 97 -7.76 -1.25 8.72
CA PHE A 97 -6.92 -0.46 9.61
C PHE A 97 -7.73 0.45 10.55
N LYS A 98 -8.76 1.13 10.02
CA LYS A 98 -9.64 1.99 10.83
C LYS A 98 -10.44 1.19 11.87
N GLN A 99 -11.00 0.04 11.46
CA GLN A 99 -11.78 -0.83 12.35
C GLN A 99 -10.91 -1.37 13.49
N ARG A 100 -9.68 -1.79 13.20
CA ARG A 100 -8.75 -2.24 14.22
C ARG A 100 -8.41 -1.13 15.22
N LYS A 101 -8.18 0.08 14.73
CA LYS A 101 -7.87 1.24 15.59
C LYS A 101 -9.03 1.62 16.52
N SER A 102 -10.27 1.39 16.11
CA SER A 102 -11.48 1.72 16.88
C SER A 102 -11.98 0.56 17.76
N SER A 103 -11.38 -0.64 17.68
CA SER A 103 -11.78 -1.78 18.50
C SER A 103 -11.37 -1.60 19.97
N PRO A 104 -12.29 -1.75 20.95
CA PRO A 104 -12.01 -1.60 22.38
C PRO A 104 -10.95 -2.57 22.90
N LEU A 105 -10.83 -3.75 22.28
CA LEU A 105 -9.86 -4.80 22.64
C LEU A 105 -8.40 -4.42 22.34
N ASN A 106 -8.17 -3.39 21.52
CA ASN A 106 -6.83 -3.00 21.09
C ASN A 106 -6.26 -1.78 21.84
N LYS A 107 -6.93 -1.29 22.89
CA LYS A 107 -6.38 -0.17 23.69
C LYS A 107 -5.08 -0.53 24.42
N ASN A 108 -4.78 -1.83 24.60
CA ASN A 108 -3.59 -2.30 25.35
C ASN A 108 -2.62 -3.15 24.53
N ASN A 109 -2.91 -3.47 23.28
CA ASN A 109 -1.97 -4.20 22.43
C ASN A 109 -1.48 -3.27 21.32
N HIS A 110 -0.35 -2.63 21.55
CA HIS A 110 0.56 -2.20 20.50
C HIS A 110 1.03 -3.44 19.73
N VAL A 111 0.20 -3.97 18.82
CA VAL A 111 0.72 -4.87 17.81
C VAL A 111 1.34 -3.98 16.75
N PRO A 112 2.63 -4.10 16.52
CA PRO A 112 3.32 -3.20 15.61
C PRO A 112 2.74 -3.35 14.20
N PHE A 113 2.33 -2.25 13.63
CA PHE A 113 2.23 -2.02 12.19
C PHE A 113 3.58 -2.34 11.50
N ASP A 114 4.58 -2.63 12.32
CA ASP A 114 6.00 -2.65 12.08
C ASP A 114 6.54 -3.83 11.27
N ARG A 115 5.80 -4.91 11.09
CA ARG A 115 6.48 -6.13 10.62
C ARG A 115 6.69 -6.25 9.12
N LYS A 116 5.97 -5.48 8.29
CA LYS A 116 6.06 -5.62 6.83
C LYS A 116 6.53 -4.38 6.07
N VAL A 117 6.53 -3.22 6.71
CA VAL A 117 7.10 -1.99 6.12
C VAL A 117 8.58 -1.82 6.49
N VAL A 118 9.03 -2.54 7.52
CA VAL A 118 10.35 -2.36 8.17
C VAL A 118 11.45 -3.24 7.59
N GLU A 119 11.14 -4.28 6.81
CA GLU A 119 12.19 -5.17 6.28
C GLU A 119 13.07 -4.55 5.17
N ASP A 120 12.71 -3.37 4.65
CA ASP A 120 13.58 -2.61 3.76
C ASP A 120 13.78 -1.17 4.29
N GLU A 121 14.36 -1.03 5.48
CA GLU A 121 14.77 0.27 6.02
C GLU A 121 15.94 0.90 5.24
N SER A 122 16.61 0.12 4.41
CA SER A 122 17.75 0.57 3.63
C SER A 122 17.34 1.57 2.55
N LEU A 123 18.02 2.71 2.52
CA LEU A 123 17.98 3.65 1.40
C LEU A 123 18.74 3.14 0.18
N GLY A 124 19.48 2.02 0.32
CA GLY A 124 20.37 1.48 -0.70
C GLY A 124 21.74 2.16 -0.73
N ILE A 125 21.96 3.14 0.15
CA ILE A 125 23.22 3.86 0.32
C ILE A 125 23.39 4.26 1.79
N ASP A 126 24.62 4.28 2.28
CA ASP A 126 24.95 4.89 3.56
C ASP A 126 25.04 6.40 3.40
N LEU A 127 24.11 7.14 4.01
CA LEU A 127 24.10 8.61 3.92
C LEU A 127 25.30 9.25 4.61
N HIS A 128 25.92 8.60 5.59
CA HIS A 128 27.13 9.12 6.24
C HIS A 128 28.36 9.03 5.34
N SER A 129 28.30 8.26 4.26
CA SER A 129 29.36 8.21 3.26
C SER A 129 29.33 9.40 2.27
N LEU A 130 28.21 10.13 2.21
CA LEU A 130 28.04 11.31 1.36
C LEU A 130 28.52 12.57 2.08
N ASN A 131 29.12 13.50 1.32
CA ASN A 131 29.46 14.78 1.90
C ASN A 131 28.19 15.64 2.12
N MET A 132 28.24 16.55 3.10
CA MET A 132 27.10 17.40 3.46
C MET A 132 26.63 18.32 2.32
N ALA A 133 27.53 18.71 1.41
CA ALA A 133 27.16 19.57 0.28
C ALA A 133 26.29 18.83 -0.73
N ASP A 134 26.60 17.56 -1.00
CA ASP A 134 25.80 16.72 -1.89
C ASP A 134 24.46 16.32 -1.25
N LEU A 135 24.45 16.00 0.06
CA LEU A 135 23.21 15.78 0.80
C LEU A 135 22.29 17.01 0.76
N ASN A 136 22.84 18.20 0.96
CA ASN A 136 22.04 19.42 0.89
C ASN A 136 21.48 19.68 -0.51
N LYS A 137 22.20 19.35 -1.57
CA LYS A 137 21.68 19.43 -2.95
C LYS A 137 20.52 18.45 -3.17
N LEU A 138 20.64 17.21 -2.67
CA LEU A 138 19.56 16.21 -2.74
C LEU A 138 18.32 16.68 -1.98
N PHE A 139 18.51 17.17 -0.76
CA PHE A 139 17.41 17.71 0.05
C PHE A 139 16.73 18.93 -0.56
N ALA A 140 17.49 19.84 -1.18
CA ALA A 140 16.94 21.00 -1.86
C ALA A 140 16.06 20.67 -3.08
N ARG A 141 16.19 19.46 -3.64
CA ARG A 141 15.37 18.97 -4.75
C ARG A 141 14.10 18.23 -4.28
N MET A 142 14.03 17.90 -2.99
CA MET A 142 12.82 17.31 -2.43
C MET A 142 11.75 18.39 -2.26
N ASN A 143 10.56 18.13 -2.78
CA ASN A 143 9.46 19.11 -2.81
C ASN A 143 8.69 19.24 -1.49
N ASN A 144 9.10 18.54 -0.43
CA ASN A 144 8.39 18.49 0.84
C ASN A 144 9.37 18.53 2.02
N GLU A 145 9.31 19.61 2.80
CA GLU A 145 10.19 19.82 3.95
C GLU A 145 10.00 18.79 5.07
N ASP A 146 8.78 18.27 5.25
CA ASP A 146 8.51 17.21 6.21
C ASP A 146 9.21 15.90 5.83
N TYR A 147 9.31 15.63 4.52
CA TYR A 147 10.04 14.46 4.02
C TYR A 147 11.55 14.61 4.22
N VAL A 148 12.08 15.80 4.00
CA VAL A 148 13.49 16.12 4.28
C VAL A 148 13.78 15.94 5.77
N SER A 149 12.93 16.48 6.63
CA SER A 149 13.05 16.37 8.09
C SER A 149 13.00 14.91 8.53
N LEU A 150 12.09 14.12 7.98
CA LEU A 150 11.99 12.68 8.25
C LEU A 150 13.29 11.95 7.87
N ILE A 151 13.81 12.17 6.65
CA ILE A 151 15.05 11.52 6.20
C ILE A 151 16.23 11.91 7.09
N LYS A 152 16.35 13.17 7.49
CA LYS A 152 17.40 13.63 8.40
C LYS A 152 17.29 12.96 9.77
N LEU A 153 16.15 13.07 10.43
CA LEU A 153 15.92 12.53 11.78
C LEU A 153 16.10 11.01 11.83
N HIS A 154 15.56 10.28 10.86
CA HIS A 154 15.58 8.82 10.89
C HIS A 154 16.91 8.24 10.38
N TYR A 155 17.42 8.71 9.25
CA TYR A 155 18.57 8.10 8.58
C TYR A 155 19.93 8.77 8.87
N LEU A 156 19.96 10.05 9.23
CA LEU A 156 21.21 10.73 9.61
C LEU A 156 21.38 10.77 11.14
N ASP A 157 20.33 11.13 11.86
CA ASP A 157 20.39 11.23 13.31
C ASP A 157 20.12 9.89 14.01
N GLY A 158 19.74 8.84 13.25
CA GLY A 158 19.55 7.48 13.76
C GLY A 158 18.39 7.31 14.73
N LEU A 159 17.40 8.20 14.69
CA LEU A 159 16.24 8.12 15.58
C LEU A 159 15.30 6.99 15.15
N ASP A 160 14.73 6.30 16.15
CA ASP A 160 13.71 5.30 15.90
C ASP A 160 12.42 5.92 15.33
N ASN A 161 11.60 5.09 14.72
CA ASN A 161 10.35 5.52 14.07
C ASN A 161 9.42 6.31 14.98
N LYS A 162 9.33 5.90 16.26
CA LYS A 162 8.44 6.54 17.24
C LYS A 162 8.93 7.95 17.61
N LYS A 163 10.22 8.07 17.93
CA LYS A 163 10.84 9.37 18.25
C LYS A 163 10.77 10.32 17.07
N THR A 164 11.03 9.81 15.87
CA THR A 164 10.91 10.62 14.64
C THR A 164 9.47 11.10 14.43
N ALA A 165 8.46 10.24 14.62
CA ALA A 165 7.06 10.61 14.51
C ALA A 165 6.65 11.66 15.56
N ASP A 166 7.10 11.49 16.81
CA ASP A 166 6.83 12.43 17.91
C ASP A 166 7.43 13.81 17.62
N LEU A 167 8.67 13.87 17.12
CA LEU A 167 9.34 15.13 16.76
C LEU A 167 8.69 15.83 15.57
N LEU A 168 8.17 15.06 14.60
CA LEU A 168 7.44 15.61 13.46
C LEU A 168 5.98 15.95 13.78
N GLY A 169 5.51 15.69 15.01
CA GLY A 169 4.14 15.95 15.44
C GLY A 169 3.08 15.12 14.69
N VAL A 170 3.46 13.94 14.18
CA VAL A 170 2.56 13.09 13.40
C VAL A 170 2.24 11.78 14.12
N THR A 171 1.07 11.22 13.82
CA THR A 171 0.73 9.88 14.32
C THR A 171 1.57 8.82 13.62
N MET A 172 1.83 7.68 14.28
CA MET A 172 2.57 6.56 13.70
C MET A 172 2.00 6.10 12.35
N ALA A 173 0.67 6.11 12.19
CA ALA A 173 0.03 5.76 10.92
C ALA A 173 0.38 6.75 9.79
N ASN A 174 0.43 8.05 10.10
CA ASN A 174 0.84 9.08 9.14
C ASN A 174 2.36 9.01 8.89
N TYR A 175 3.15 8.74 9.95
CA TYR A 175 4.59 8.58 9.84
C TYR A 175 4.97 7.51 8.80
N TYR A 176 4.40 6.31 8.88
CA TYR A 176 4.74 5.24 7.93
C TYR A 176 4.39 5.60 6.47
N ASN A 177 3.24 6.22 6.25
CA ASN A 177 2.87 6.71 4.92
C ASN A 177 3.83 7.79 4.42
N MET A 178 4.22 8.69 5.33
CA MET A 178 5.16 9.77 5.05
C MET A 178 6.58 9.21 4.78
N HIS A 179 7.02 8.25 5.61
CA HIS A 179 8.31 7.58 5.49
C HIS A 179 8.46 6.87 4.13
N LEU A 180 7.44 6.10 3.72
CA LEU A 180 7.45 5.44 2.41
C LEU A 180 7.60 6.46 1.26
N ARG A 181 6.82 7.53 1.28
CA ARG A 181 6.87 8.57 0.23
C ARG A 181 8.17 9.36 0.26
N ALA A 182 8.67 9.71 1.44
CA ALA A 182 9.95 10.39 1.61
C ALA A 182 11.09 9.54 1.07
N LYS A 183 11.11 8.25 1.40
CA LYS A 183 12.09 7.28 0.91
C LYS A 183 12.05 7.12 -0.61
N GLU A 184 10.85 6.98 -1.20
CA GLU A 184 10.68 6.87 -2.66
C GLU A 184 11.17 8.14 -3.38
N GLN A 185 10.82 9.32 -2.86
CA GLN A 185 11.27 10.59 -3.42
C GLN A 185 12.80 10.74 -3.32
N PHE A 186 13.37 10.45 -2.16
CA PHE A 186 14.80 10.53 -1.95
C PHE A 186 15.59 9.55 -2.83
N LYS A 187 15.13 8.28 -2.95
CA LYS A 187 15.72 7.31 -3.88
C LYS A 187 15.64 7.78 -5.35
N THR A 188 14.60 8.50 -5.71
CA THR A 188 14.50 9.08 -7.07
C THR A 188 15.58 10.14 -7.30
N GLU A 189 15.84 11.00 -6.32
CA GLU A 189 16.91 12.00 -6.43
C GLU A 189 18.30 11.35 -6.43
N LEU A 190 18.52 10.30 -5.62
CA LEU A 190 19.78 9.53 -5.65
C LEU A 190 20.05 8.90 -7.02
N ARG A 191 19.02 8.35 -7.68
CA ARG A 191 19.14 7.78 -9.04
C ARG A 191 19.48 8.84 -10.08
N LYS A 192 18.91 10.04 -9.98
CA LYS A 192 19.22 11.15 -10.89
C LYS A 192 20.67 11.59 -10.78
N GLU A 193 21.28 11.45 -9.61
CA GLU A 193 22.69 11.74 -9.37
C GLU A 193 23.61 10.53 -9.64
N GLY A 194 23.07 9.38 -10.02
CA GLY A 194 23.83 8.16 -10.27
C GLY A 194 24.50 7.54 -9.03
N LEU A 195 23.91 7.79 -7.85
CA LEU A 195 24.43 7.29 -6.57
C LEU A 195 23.87 5.90 -6.21
N ILE A 196 22.78 5.48 -6.83
CA ILE A 196 22.17 4.14 -6.75
C ILE A 196 21.55 3.73 -8.08
#